data_514e4da0f1ebc3485d649f4940a4a186
#
_entry.id   514e4da0f1ebc3485d649f4940a4a186
#
_cell.length_a   1.000
_cell.length_b   1.000
_cell.length_c   1.000
_cell.angle_alpha   90.00
_cell.angle_beta   90.00
_cell.angle_gamma   90.00
#
_symmetry.space_group_name_H-M   'P 1'
#
loop_
_entity.id
_entity.type
_entity.pdbx_description
1 polymer ?
#
loop_
_entity_poly.entity_id
_entity_poly.type
_entity_poly.pdbx_seq_one_letter_code
_entity_poly.pdbx_strand_id
1 'polypeptide(L)'
;MKKVVIIGGGVLGSQIAFQSAYCGFDVTIWLRSEGSIQRTKEKLAMVKQEYIDAINLMNTEEGKSFNNWCRGIADTDDFNVDKCLETVEKAFISINLELNLEVAVKDADLIIESMAEDFDAKKDFYKMMAPLVGKNTIVVTNSSTLLPSKLAKFTGCPNRFLALHFANSIWKNNTAEVMVQPSTEEKYFNEVVEFAKQIRMIALPLKKEKSGYLLNSMLIPLLFSGLDLYVNGISDPESIDKAWTLGTGAPKGPFKILDTIGLQTAYNVVLMYVKVPSFLAPYNFKGMEKLLKKYIDEGKLGMSSGEGFYKYDK
;
A
#
# COMPACT_ATOMS: atom_id res chain seq x y z
N MET A 1 13.24 -8.64 -15.71
CA MET A 1 13.46 -8.99 -14.28
C MET A 1 12.95 -10.40 -14.04
N LYS A 2 13.62 -11.17 -13.18
CA LYS A 2 13.17 -12.52 -12.77
C LYS A 2 13.16 -12.67 -11.26
N LYS A 3 14.23 -12.23 -10.58
CA LYS A 3 14.39 -12.34 -9.13
C LYS A 3 14.04 -11.05 -8.42
N VAL A 4 13.03 -11.12 -7.55
CA VAL A 4 12.52 -10.00 -6.75
C VAL A 4 12.75 -10.27 -5.27
N VAL A 5 13.36 -9.32 -4.57
CA VAL A 5 13.61 -9.43 -3.14
C VAL A 5 12.79 -8.39 -2.40
N ILE A 6 11.99 -8.84 -1.44
CA ILE A 6 11.20 -7.97 -0.58
C ILE A 6 11.91 -7.81 0.76
N ILE A 7 12.15 -6.59 1.17
CA ILE A 7 12.76 -6.29 2.46
C ILE A 7 11.65 -6.04 3.48
N GLY A 8 11.35 -7.06 4.28
CA GLY A 8 10.34 -7.00 5.32
C GLY A 8 9.05 -7.77 4.99
N GLY A 9 8.68 -8.69 5.88
CA GLY A 9 7.46 -9.51 5.82
C GLY A 9 6.29 -8.89 6.60
N GLY A 10 6.10 -7.57 6.48
CA GLY A 10 4.93 -6.86 7.00
C GLY A 10 3.67 -7.18 6.20
N VAL A 11 2.54 -6.52 6.52
CA VAL A 11 1.27 -6.72 5.79
C VAL A 11 1.48 -6.49 4.29
N LEU A 12 1.92 -5.31 3.91
CA LEU A 12 2.09 -4.96 2.49
C LEU A 12 3.26 -5.70 1.84
N GLY A 13 4.39 -5.91 2.57
CA GLY A 13 5.50 -6.69 2.05
C GLY A 13 5.12 -8.13 1.71
N SER A 14 4.27 -8.77 2.51
CA SER A 14 3.74 -10.11 2.23
C SER A 14 2.79 -10.10 1.01
N GLN A 15 1.97 -9.07 0.84
CA GLN A 15 1.10 -8.91 -0.33
C GLN A 15 1.90 -8.70 -1.62
N ILE A 16 2.94 -7.84 -1.59
CA ILE A 16 3.81 -7.60 -2.76
C ILE A 16 4.56 -8.87 -3.14
N ALA A 17 5.10 -9.61 -2.15
CA ALA A 17 5.76 -10.88 -2.37
C ALA A 17 4.82 -11.89 -3.02
N PHE A 18 3.61 -12.03 -2.48
CA PHE A 18 2.62 -12.97 -2.98
C PHE A 18 2.18 -12.63 -4.40
N GLN A 19 1.87 -11.35 -4.69
CA GLN A 19 1.50 -10.89 -6.03
C GLN A 19 2.61 -11.13 -7.05
N SER A 20 3.86 -10.86 -6.67
CA SER A 20 5.01 -11.10 -7.54
C SER A 20 5.18 -12.60 -7.85
N ALA A 21 5.07 -13.45 -6.82
CA ALA A 21 5.14 -14.92 -7.00
C ALA A 21 3.94 -15.45 -7.81
N TYR A 22 2.73 -14.94 -7.58
CA TYR A 22 1.53 -15.26 -8.35
C TYR A 22 1.70 -14.96 -9.85
N CYS A 23 2.44 -13.90 -10.16
CA CYS A 23 2.77 -13.52 -11.54
C CYS A 23 4.05 -14.20 -12.08
N GLY A 24 4.62 -15.18 -11.36
CA GLY A 24 5.69 -16.05 -11.84
C GLY A 24 7.11 -15.56 -11.60
N PHE A 25 7.31 -14.56 -10.75
CA PHE A 25 8.64 -14.12 -10.32
C PHE A 25 9.24 -15.05 -9.26
N ASP A 26 10.57 -15.18 -9.26
CA ASP A 26 11.34 -15.79 -8.17
C ASP A 26 11.41 -14.79 -7.00
N VAL A 27 10.77 -15.11 -5.87
CA VAL A 27 10.57 -14.18 -4.78
C VAL A 27 11.24 -14.65 -3.50
N THR A 28 12.08 -13.77 -2.94
CA THR A 28 12.65 -13.94 -1.60
C THR A 28 12.20 -12.78 -0.69
N ILE A 29 11.74 -13.09 0.51
CA ILE A 29 11.51 -12.09 1.56
C ILE A 29 12.68 -12.14 2.53
N TRP A 30 13.43 -11.05 2.64
CA TRP A 30 14.42 -10.92 3.69
C TRP A 30 13.77 -10.48 4.99
N LEU A 31 14.15 -11.15 6.07
CA LEU A 31 13.63 -10.95 7.42
C LEU A 31 14.77 -10.71 8.41
N ARG A 32 14.60 -9.74 9.29
CA ARG A 32 15.63 -9.32 10.24
C ARG A 32 15.92 -10.35 11.34
N SER A 33 15.00 -11.24 11.65
CA SER A 33 15.13 -12.16 12.79
C SER A 33 14.26 -13.41 12.60
N GLU A 34 14.64 -14.50 13.25
CA GLU A 34 13.87 -15.75 13.26
C GLU A 34 12.43 -15.57 13.74
N GLY A 35 12.20 -14.76 14.76
CA GLY A 35 10.86 -14.44 15.23
C GLY A 35 9.99 -13.73 14.20
N SER A 36 10.56 -13.23 13.10
CA SER A 36 9.81 -12.67 11.98
C SER A 36 9.34 -13.73 11.00
N ILE A 37 9.99 -14.89 10.93
CA ILE A 37 9.64 -15.98 10.00
C ILE A 37 8.21 -16.45 10.25
N GLN A 38 7.89 -16.82 11.49
CA GLN A 38 6.57 -17.33 11.83
C GLN A 38 5.47 -16.30 11.55
N ARG A 39 5.68 -15.04 11.96
CA ARG A 39 4.72 -13.96 11.68
C ARG A 39 4.52 -13.68 10.18
N THR A 40 5.57 -13.85 9.38
CA THR A 40 5.49 -13.69 7.92
C THR A 40 4.76 -14.87 7.28
N LYS A 41 5.02 -16.11 7.73
CA LYS A 41 4.28 -17.29 7.29
C LYS A 41 2.78 -17.16 7.55
N GLU A 42 2.41 -16.69 8.73
CA GLU A 42 1.00 -16.44 9.09
C GLU A 42 0.36 -15.41 8.15
N LYS A 43 1.07 -14.29 7.86
CA LYS A 43 0.58 -13.29 6.91
C LYS A 43 0.47 -13.81 5.49
N LEU A 44 1.44 -14.58 5.02
CA LEU A 44 1.37 -15.22 3.70
C LEU A 44 0.20 -16.21 3.61
N ALA A 45 -0.08 -16.95 4.68
CA ALA A 45 -1.25 -17.83 4.75
C ALA A 45 -2.57 -17.04 4.72
N MET A 46 -2.63 -15.88 5.42
CA MET A 46 -3.78 -14.98 5.34
C MET A 46 -3.96 -14.43 3.92
N VAL A 47 -2.90 -13.93 3.28
CA VAL A 47 -2.95 -13.43 1.90
C VAL A 47 -3.40 -14.54 0.94
N LYS A 48 -2.87 -15.77 1.09
CA LYS A 48 -3.33 -16.93 0.31
C LYS A 48 -4.84 -17.12 0.43
N GLN A 49 -5.38 -17.10 1.66
CA GLN A 49 -6.82 -17.25 1.88
C GLN A 49 -7.62 -16.12 1.24
N GLU A 50 -7.14 -14.87 1.37
CA GLU A 50 -7.78 -13.70 0.73
C GLU A 50 -7.83 -13.82 -0.80
N TYR A 51 -6.80 -14.42 -1.43
CA TYR A 51 -6.82 -14.72 -2.87
C TYR A 51 -7.85 -15.81 -3.21
N ILE A 52 -7.92 -16.88 -2.42
CA ILE A 52 -8.91 -17.95 -2.60
C ILE A 52 -10.33 -17.38 -2.49
N ASP A 53 -10.58 -16.58 -1.47
CA ASP A 53 -11.88 -15.94 -1.24
C ASP A 53 -12.26 -14.99 -2.39
N ALA A 54 -11.29 -14.20 -2.87
CA ALA A 54 -11.47 -13.31 -4.01
C ALA A 54 -11.78 -14.10 -5.30
N ILE A 55 -11.06 -15.18 -5.58
CA ILE A 55 -11.29 -16.04 -6.75
C ILE A 55 -12.70 -16.66 -6.69
N ASN A 56 -13.10 -17.17 -5.53
CA ASN A 56 -14.43 -17.74 -5.34
C ASN A 56 -15.52 -16.69 -5.52
N LEU A 57 -15.33 -15.48 -4.99
CA LEU A 57 -16.26 -14.37 -5.20
C LEU A 57 -16.35 -13.99 -6.68
N MET A 58 -15.20 -13.85 -7.39
CA MET A 58 -15.16 -13.54 -8.82
C MET A 58 -15.93 -14.55 -9.68
N ASN A 59 -16.11 -15.78 -9.19
CA ASN A 59 -16.89 -16.83 -9.85
C ASN A 59 -18.41 -16.68 -9.66
N THR A 60 -18.87 -15.73 -8.87
CA THR A 60 -20.31 -15.45 -8.63
C THR A 60 -20.78 -14.27 -9.48
N GLU A 61 -22.10 -14.12 -9.67
CA GLU A 61 -22.66 -12.96 -10.36
C GLU A 61 -22.34 -11.64 -9.63
N GLU A 62 -22.32 -11.63 -8.30
CA GLU A 62 -21.93 -10.48 -7.51
C GLU A 62 -20.47 -10.09 -7.74
N GLY A 63 -19.59 -11.08 -7.82
CA GLY A 63 -18.15 -10.89 -8.02
C GLY A 63 -17.77 -10.37 -9.39
N LYS A 64 -18.61 -10.58 -10.40
CA LYS A 64 -18.40 -10.06 -11.78
C LYS A 64 -18.63 -8.55 -11.88
N SER A 65 -19.15 -7.90 -10.85
CA SER A 65 -19.33 -6.45 -10.83
C SER A 65 -17.98 -5.73 -10.86
N PHE A 66 -17.96 -4.52 -11.45
CA PHE A 66 -16.74 -3.71 -11.58
C PHE A 66 -16.01 -3.49 -10.24
N ASN A 67 -16.76 -3.34 -9.16
CA ASN A 67 -16.22 -3.04 -7.82
C ASN A 67 -15.68 -4.28 -7.08
N ASN A 68 -16.10 -5.48 -7.48
CA ASN A 68 -15.73 -6.73 -6.83
C ASN A 68 -14.69 -7.52 -7.62
N TRP A 69 -14.52 -7.23 -8.91
CA TRP A 69 -13.54 -7.90 -9.76
C TRP A 69 -12.11 -7.57 -9.36
N CYS A 70 -11.31 -8.58 -9.08
CA CYS A 70 -9.91 -8.43 -8.68
C CYS A 70 -8.96 -8.54 -9.89
N ARG A 71 -8.69 -7.42 -10.56
CA ARG A 71 -7.86 -7.35 -11.77
C ARG A 71 -6.40 -7.77 -11.55
N GLY A 72 -5.89 -7.67 -10.33
CA GLY A 72 -4.58 -8.20 -9.99
C GLY A 72 -4.52 -9.73 -10.04
N ILE A 73 -5.66 -10.43 -9.99
CA ILE A 73 -5.74 -11.89 -10.10
C ILE A 73 -5.89 -12.31 -11.56
N ALA A 74 -6.95 -11.82 -12.25
CA ALA A 74 -7.22 -12.18 -13.64
C ALA A 74 -7.99 -11.08 -14.37
N ASP A 75 -7.84 -11.02 -15.68
CA ASP A 75 -8.74 -10.29 -16.55
C ASP A 75 -10.04 -11.09 -16.78
N THR A 76 -11.11 -10.42 -17.13
CA THR A 76 -12.43 -11.07 -17.31
C THR A 76 -12.40 -12.17 -18.37
N ASP A 77 -11.63 -11.97 -19.41
CA ASP A 77 -11.58 -12.86 -20.58
C ASP A 77 -10.70 -14.11 -20.35
N ASP A 78 -9.76 -14.03 -19.40
CA ASP A 78 -8.81 -15.11 -19.10
C ASP A 78 -9.10 -15.81 -17.76
N PHE A 79 -10.20 -15.48 -17.11
CA PHE A 79 -10.51 -16.01 -15.79
C PHE A 79 -10.89 -17.48 -15.83
N ASN A 80 -10.12 -18.29 -15.10
CA ASN A 80 -10.40 -19.71 -14.87
C ASN A 80 -10.09 -20.02 -13.40
N VAL A 81 -11.10 -20.46 -12.67
CA VAL A 81 -11.04 -20.69 -11.21
C VAL A 81 -9.95 -21.69 -10.86
N ASP A 82 -9.93 -22.86 -11.50
CA ASP A 82 -9.01 -23.94 -11.16
C ASP A 82 -7.56 -23.52 -11.44
N LYS A 83 -7.31 -22.85 -12.56
CA LYS A 83 -5.98 -22.31 -12.92
C LYS A 83 -5.53 -21.23 -11.93
N CYS A 84 -6.44 -20.35 -11.51
CA CYS A 84 -6.13 -19.30 -10.53
C CYS A 84 -5.79 -19.92 -9.17
N LEU A 85 -6.58 -20.90 -8.69
CA LEU A 85 -6.32 -21.60 -7.44
C LEU A 85 -5.00 -22.40 -7.47
N GLU A 86 -4.71 -23.09 -8.58
CA GLU A 86 -3.41 -23.77 -8.76
C GLU A 86 -2.24 -22.76 -8.71
N THR A 87 -2.40 -21.57 -9.30
CA THR A 87 -1.39 -20.51 -9.28
C THR A 87 -1.19 -19.96 -7.87
N VAL A 88 -2.26 -19.83 -7.06
CA VAL A 88 -2.19 -19.46 -5.65
C VAL A 88 -1.33 -20.43 -4.84
N GLU A 89 -1.56 -21.74 -5.03
CA GLU A 89 -0.76 -22.78 -4.33
C GLU A 89 0.71 -22.71 -4.73
N LYS A 90 1.00 -22.59 -6.03
CA LYS A 90 2.37 -22.47 -6.55
C LYS A 90 3.07 -21.23 -5.99
N ALA A 91 2.40 -20.08 -5.99
CA ALA A 91 2.94 -18.84 -5.45
C ALA A 91 3.27 -18.97 -3.96
N PHE A 92 2.35 -19.53 -3.17
CA PHE A 92 2.56 -19.71 -1.73
C PHE A 92 3.78 -20.57 -1.40
N ILE A 93 3.99 -21.66 -2.14
CA ILE A 93 5.09 -22.60 -1.92
C ILE A 93 6.43 -22.05 -2.43
N SER A 94 6.41 -21.21 -3.48
CA SER A 94 7.63 -20.72 -4.13
C SER A 94 8.32 -19.57 -3.39
N ILE A 95 7.64 -18.88 -2.48
CA ILE A 95 8.22 -17.73 -1.74
C ILE A 95 9.26 -18.23 -0.74
N ASN A 96 10.51 -17.77 -0.92
CA ASN A 96 11.60 -18.05 0.00
C ASN A 96 11.66 -17.03 1.13
N LEU A 97 11.95 -17.48 2.37
CA LEU A 97 12.20 -16.62 3.54
C LEU A 97 13.67 -16.74 3.93
N GLU A 98 14.39 -15.62 3.94
CA GLU A 98 15.82 -15.58 4.16
C GLU A 98 16.19 -14.59 5.27
N LEU A 99 17.11 -14.98 6.16
CA LEU A 99 17.63 -14.14 7.24
C LEU A 99 18.97 -13.50 6.90
N ASN A 100 19.75 -14.13 6.04
CA ASN A 100 21.02 -13.58 5.59
C ASN A 100 20.79 -12.59 4.45
N LEU A 101 21.09 -11.30 4.71
CA LEU A 101 20.87 -10.24 3.71
C LEU A 101 21.71 -10.44 2.44
N GLU A 102 22.97 -10.86 2.57
CA GLU A 102 23.85 -11.09 1.43
C GLU A 102 23.31 -12.19 0.52
N VAL A 103 22.82 -13.29 1.11
CA VAL A 103 22.19 -14.40 0.39
C VAL A 103 20.89 -13.93 -0.28
N ALA A 104 20.07 -13.18 0.43
CA ALA A 104 18.78 -12.70 -0.09
C ALA A 104 18.95 -11.83 -1.33
N VAL A 105 19.84 -10.82 -1.26
CA VAL A 105 19.99 -9.81 -2.33
C VAL A 105 20.94 -10.26 -3.45
N LYS A 106 21.62 -11.40 -3.29
CA LYS A 106 22.49 -11.94 -4.31
C LYS A 106 21.73 -12.17 -5.61
N ASP A 107 22.25 -11.64 -6.71
CA ASP A 107 21.67 -11.74 -8.05
C ASP A 107 20.22 -11.23 -8.18
N ALA A 108 19.79 -10.35 -7.27
CA ALA A 108 18.48 -9.72 -7.35
C ALA A 108 18.43 -8.74 -8.54
N ASP A 109 17.35 -8.83 -9.34
CA ASP A 109 17.05 -7.83 -10.36
C ASP A 109 16.38 -6.59 -9.74
N LEU A 110 15.48 -6.82 -8.77
CA LEU A 110 14.73 -5.79 -8.09
C LEU A 110 14.68 -6.05 -6.57
N ILE A 111 14.96 -5.03 -5.77
CA ILE A 111 14.80 -5.05 -4.32
C ILE A 111 13.70 -4.04 -3.96
N ILE A 112 12.64 -4.49 -3.30
CA ILE A 112 11.52 -3.65 -2.84
C ILE A 112 11.58 -3.53 -1.32
N GLU A 113 11.90 -2.35 -0.82
CA GLU A 113 11.92 -2.07 0.61
C GLU A 113 10.50 -1.77 1.10
N SER A 114 10.02 -2.60 2.03
CA SER A 114 8.69 -2.53 2.67
C SER A 114 8.80 -2.66 4.20
N MET A 115 9.75 -1.93 4.79
CA MET A 115 9.95 -1.84 6.24
C MET A 115 8.99 -0.82 6.86
N ALA A 116 9.00 -0.76 8.21
CA ALA A 116 8.27 0.28 8.95
C ALA A 116 8.64 1.69 8.50
N GLU A 117 7.69 2.61 8.57
CA GLU A 117 7.82 3.99 8.09
C GLU A 117 8.63 4.84 9.10
N ASP A 118 9.90 4.51 9.22
CA ASP A 118 10.87 5.19 10.08
C ASP A 118 12.12 5.54 9.27
N PHE A 119 12.48 6.82 9.26
CA PHE A 119 13.59 7.33 8.44
C PHE A 119 14.94 6.77 8.87
N ASP A 120 15.21 6.74 10.18
CA ASP A 120 16.51 6.30 10.67
C ASP A 120 16.69 4.79 10.49
N ALA A 121 15.66 4.00 10.74
CA ALA A 121 15.68 2.56 10.48
C ALA A 121 15.92 2.25 8.98
N LYS A 122 15.25 2.96 8.07
CA LYS A 122 15.46 2.79 6.62
C LYS A 122 16.86 3.24 6.20
N LYS A 123 17.33 4.38 6.70
CA LYS A 123 18.68 4.89 6.43
C LYS A 123 19.76 3.88 6.84
N ASP A 124 19.66 3.33 8.05
CA ASP A 124 20.65 2.38 8.56
C ASP A 124 20.59 1.06 7.81
N PHE A 125 19.41 0.60 7.45
CA PHE A 125 19.21 -0.55 6.57
C PHE A 125 19.87 -0.33 5.19
N TYR A 126 19.62 0.81 4.53
CA TYR A 126 20.20 1.08 3.22
C TYR A 126 21.72 1.15 3.27
N LYS A 127 22.33 1.72 4.32
CA LYS A 127 23.79 1.70 4.51
C LYS A 127 24.34 0.28 4.64
N MET A 128 23.64 -0.59 5.36
CA MET A 128 24.02 -1.99 5.51
C MET A 128 23.89 -2.76 4.20
N MET A 129 22.86 -2.49 3.43
CA MET A 129 22.57 -3.16 2.16
C MET A 129 23.48 -2.66 1.01
N ALA A 130 23.86 -1.38 1.01
CA ALA A 130 24.56 -0.73 -0.09
C ALA A 130 25.78 -1.50 -0.65
N PRO A 131 26.69 -2.07 0.19
CA PRO A 131 27.84 -2.83 -0.32
C PRO A 131 27.46 -4.17 -0.95
N LEU A 132 26.24 -4.67 -0.74
CA LEU A 132 25.75 -5.96 -1.20
C LEU A 132 24.93 -5.86 -2.51
N VAL A 133 24.51 -4.65 -2.89
CA VAL A 133 23.66 -4.42 -4.06
C VAL A 133 24.44 -4.65 -5.36
N GLY A 134 23.91 -5.51 -6.21
CA GLY A 134 24.49 -5.81 -7.52
C GLY A 134 24.54 -4.59 -8.45
N LYS A 135 25.47 -4.59 -9.39
CA LYS A 135 25.69 -3.45 -10.32
C LYS A 135 24.47 -3.07 -11.15
N ASN A 136 23.59 -4.02 -11.44
CA ASN A 136 22.39 -3.81 -12.26
C ASN A 136 21.09 -3.86 -11.43
N THR A 137 21.17 -4.20 -10.16
CA THR A 137 20.00 -4.32 -9.28
C THR A 137 19.33 -2.97 -9.11
N ILE A 138 18.03 -2.92 -9.32
CA ILE A 138 17.19 -1.75 -9.03
C ILE A 138 16.70 -1.86 -7.59
N VAL A 139 16.71 -0.74 -6.88
CA VAL A 139 16.20 -0.65 -5.51
C VAL A 139 15.03 0.31 -5.48
N VAL A 140 13.92 -0.12 -4.92
CA VAL A 140 12.74 0.74 -4.75
C VAL A 140 12.28 0.76 -3.30
N THR A 141 11.71 1.88 -2.88
CA THR A 141 11.05 2.00 -1.57
C THR A 141 9.53 2.00 -1.76
N ASN A 142 8.83 1.26 -0.90
CA ASN A 142 7.37 1.30 -0.81
C ASN A 142 6.87 2.31 0.25
N SER A 143 7.73 3.21 0.71
CA SER A 143 7.37 4.24 1.69
C SER A 143 6.21 5.11 1.20
N SER A 144 5.24 5.37 2.08
CA SER A 144 4.06 6.20 1.76
C SER A 144 4.32 7.70 1.94
N THR A 145 5.28 8.08 2.79
CA THR A 145 5.47 9.48 3.21
C THR A 145 6.89 10.00 3.00
N LEU A 146 7.89 9.11 3.07
CA LEU A 146 9.30 9.51 2.92
C LEU A 146 9.66 9.64 1.44
N LEU A 147 10.15 10.81 1.05
CA LEU A 147 10.60 11.05 -0.31
C LEU A 147 11.88 10.24 -0.60
N PRO A 148 11.97 9.55 -1.74
CA PRO A 148 13.12 8.72 -2.09
C PRO A 148 14.42 9.55 -2.16
N SER A 149 14.42 10.82 -2.57
CA SER A 149 15.62 11.67 -2.58
C SER A 149 16.31 11.79 -1.22
N LYS A 150 15.55 11.73 -0.12
CA LYS A 150 16.12 11.78 1.24
C LYS A 150 16.90 10.51 1.60
N LEU A 151 16.56 9.39 0.98
CA LEU A 151 17.14 8.06 1.23
C LEU A 151 18.19 7.67 0.18
N ALA A 152 18.09 8.18 -1.04
CA ALA A 152 18.89 7.78 -2.21
C ALA A 152 20.40 7.71 -1.95
N LYS A 153 20.97 8.70 -1.25
CA LYS A 153 22.41 8.76 -0.95
C LYS A 153 22.92 7.61 -0.06
N PHE A 154 22.04 6.89 0.62
CA PHE A 154 22.41 5.79 1.52
C PHE A 154 22.33 4.41 0.84
N THR A 155 21.74 4.33 -0.35
CA THR A 155 21.47 3.07 -1.05
C THR A 155 22.68 2.49 -1.82
N GLY A 156 23.74 3.28 -2.02
CA GLY A 156 24.87 2.90 -2.88
C GLY A 156 24.54 2.95 -4.38
N CYS A 157 23.30 3.18 -4.77
CA CYS A 157 22.86 3.19 -6.17
C CYS A 157 21.79 4.26 -6.45
N PRO A 158 22.07 5.56 -6.17
CA PRO A 158 21.07 6.61 -6.26
C PRO A 158 20.43 6.75 -7.65
N ASN A 159 21.16 6.44 -8.71
CA ASN A 159 20.64 6.48 -10.08
C ASN A 159 19.67 5.34 -10.41
N ARG A 160 19.66 4.26 -9.61
CA ARG A 160 18.76 3.10 -9.73
C ARG A 160 17.81 2.98 -8.53
N PHE A 161 17.65 4.06 -7.79
CA PHE A 161 16.76 4.12 -6.64
C PHE A 161 15.58 5.04 -6.93
N LEU A 162 14.37 4.54 -6.66
CA LEU A 162 13.11 5.27 -6.85
C LEU A 162 12.02 4.72 -5.92
N ALA A 163 10.81 5.25 -6.00
CA ALA A 163 9.70 4.72 -5.22
C ALA A 163 8.77 3.86 -6.09
N LEU A 164 8.25 2.78 -5.48
CA LEU A 164 7.21 1.92 -6.02
C LEU A 164 6.20 1.66 -4.90
N HIS A 165 5.12 2.43 -4.90
CA HIS A 165 4.15 2.46 -3.83
C HIS A 165 2.87 1.75 -4.23
N PHE A 166 2.37 0.91 -3.33
CA PHE A 166 1.16 0.12 -3.51
C PHE A 166 0.09 0.49 -2.48
N ALA A 167 -1.17 0.34 -2.88
CA ALA A 167 -2.29 0.32 -1.95
C ALA A 167 -2.42 -1.06 -1.28
N ASN A 168 -3.02 -1.15 -0.09
CA ASN A 168 -3.34 -2.45 0.53
C ASN A 168 -4.36 -3.23 -0.32
N SER A 169 -4.37 -4.57 -0.15
CA SER A 169 -5.17 -5.50 -0.96
C SER A 169 -4.88 -5.33 -2.45
N ILE A 170 -3.59 -5.46 -2.79
CA ILE A 170 -3.04 -5.10 -4.11
C ILE A 170 -3.67 -5.90 -5.27
N TRP A 171 -4.17 -7.10 -5.02
CA TRP A 171 -4.90 -7.90 -6.01
C TRP A 171 -6.24 -7.28 -6.42
N LYS A 172 -6.85 -6.49 -5.53
CA LYS A 172 -8.11 -5.76 -5.75
C LYS A 172 -7.85 -4.30 -6.13
N ASN A 173 -7.02 -3.61 -5.33
CA ASN A 173 -6.62 -2.22 -5.53
C ASN A 173 -5.34 -2.17 -6.37
N ASN A 174 -5.38 -2.74 -7.56
CA ASN A 174 -4.22 -3.04 -8.38
C ASN A 174 -3.55 -1.83 -9.02
N THR A 175 -3.22 -0.82 -8.20
CA THR A 175 -2.45 0.36 -8.62
C THR A 175 -1.04 0.32 -8.03
N ALA A 176 -0.06 0.78 -8.83
CA ALA A 176 1.32 0.95 -8.41
C ALA A 176 1.82 2.34 -8.83
N GLU A 177 2.09 3.19 -7.86
CA GLU A 177 2.60 4.54 -8.09
C GLU A 177 4.12 4.48 -8.19
N VAL A 178 4.65 4.77 -9.38
CA VAL A 178 6.10 4.76 -9.66
C VAL A 178 6.60 6.19 -9.68
N MET A 179 7.45 6.56 -8.71
CA MET A 179 7.89 7.95 -8.54
C MET A 179 9.41 8.07 -8.63
N VAL A 180 9.88 8.88 -9.57
CA VAL A 180 11.28 9.22 -9.73
C VAL A 180 11.78 10.11 -8.58
N GLN A 181 13.09 10.12 -8.38
CA GLN A 181 13.80 11.15 -7.63
C GLN A 181 14.89 11.80 -8.53
N PRO A 182 15.48 12.94 -8.16
CA PRO A 182 16.34 13.73 -9.07
C PRO A 182 17.49 12.98 -9.74
N SER A 183 18.00 11.91 -9.13
CA SER A 183 19.10 11.11 -9.69
C SER A 183 18.64 9.85 -10.45
N THR A 184 17.33 9.54 -10.48
CA THR A 184 16.84 8.34 -11.14
C THR A 184 17.04 8.41 -12.64
N GLU A 185 17.74 7.43 -13.22
CA GLU A 185 17.87 7.30 -14.68
C GLU A 185 16.57 6.76 -15.28
N GLU A 186 16.16 7.33 -16.42
CA GLU A 186 14.90 7.03 -17.11
C GLU A 186 14.74 5.54 -17.43
N LYS A 187 15.83 4.85 -17.79
CA LYS A 187 15.74 3.41 -18.10
C LYS A 187 15.26 2.58 -16.92
N TYR A 188 15.75 2.90 -15.68
CA TYR A 188 15.34 2.16 -14.48
C TYR A 188 13.92 2.50 -14.06
N PHE A 189 13.51 3.74 -14.27
CA PHE A 189 12.10 4.11 -14.11
C PHE A 189 11.19 3.29 -15.05
N ASN A 190 11.54 3.20 -16.31
CA ASN A 190 10.77 2.44 -17.30
C ASN A 190 10.75 0.93 -16.97
N GLU A 191 11.86 0.38 -16.49
CA GLU A 191 11.93 -1.02 -16.05
C GLU A 191 11.02 -1.30 -14.85
N VAL A 192 10.90 -0.37 -13.88
CA VAL A 192 10.00 -0.51 -12.74
C VAL A 192 8.54 -0.34 -13.16
N VAL A 193 8.24 0.58 -14.08
CA VAL A 193 6.90 0.70 -14.67
C VAL A 193 6.48 -0.61 -15.36
N GLU A 194 7.40 -1.22 -16.11
CA GLU A 194 7.12 -2.49 -16.77
C GLU A 194 6.97 -3.66 -15.77
N PHE A 195 7.80 -3.71 -14.73
CA PHE A 195 7.60 -4.66 -13.63
C PHE A 195 6.22 -4.54 -13.00
N ALA A 196 5.78 -3.31 -12.70
CA ALA A 196 4.44 -3.09 -12.13
C ALA A 196 3.33 -3.66 -13.02
N LYS A 197 3.43 -3.48 -14.33
CA LYS A 197 2.48 -4.09 -15.29
C LYS A 197 2.56 -5.62 -15.29
N GLN A 198 3.78 -6.17 -15.26
CA GLN A 198 4.00 -7.64 -15.25
C GLN A 198 3.40 -8.31 -14.01
N ILE A 199 3.35 -7.61 -12.89
CA ILE A 199 2.62 -8.09 -11.70
C ILE A 199 1.15 -7.65 -11.68
N ARG A 200 0.56 -7.35 -12.85
CA ARG A 200 -0.86 -7.00 -13.10
C ARG A 200 -1.32 -5.73 -12.39
N MET A 201 -0.40 -4.79 -12.14
CA MET A 201 -0.74 -3.48 -11.60
C MET A 201 -0.96 -2.46 -12.73
N ILE A 202 -1.87 -1.52 -12.47
CA ILE A 202 -1.98 -0.29 -13.24
C ILE A 202 -0.86 0.63 -12.76
N ALA A 203 0.19 0.76 -13.56
CA ALA A 203 1.31 1.62 -13.23
C ALA A 203 0.91 3.09 -13.37
N LEU A 204 1.12 3.87 -12.30
CA LEU A 204 0.84 5.31 -12.23
C LEU A 204 2.17 6.08 -12.11
N PRO A 205 2.71 6.60 -13.23
CA PRO A 205 4.01 7.26 -13.23
C PRO A 205 3.93 8.68 -12.66
N LEU A 206 4.81 8.99 -11.70
CA LEU A 206 5.02 10.33 -11.17
C LEU A 206 6.37 10.88 -11.67
N LYS A 207 6.32 11.97 -12.40
CA LYS A 207 7.49 12.63 -13.03
C LYS A 207 8.30 13.48 -12.05
N LYS A 208 7.81 13.69 -10.84
CA LYS A 208 8.46 14.45 -9.77
C LYS A 208 8.08 13.86 -8.41
N GLU A 209 8.93 14.09 -7.42
CA GLU A 209 8.63 13.70 -6.05
C GLU A 209 7.44 14.45 -5.48
N LYS A 210 6.54 13.70 -4.87
CA LYS A 210 5.38 14.20 -4.14
C LYS A 210 5.10 13.30 -2.95
N SER A 211 5.21 13.86 -1.74
CA SER A 211 4.76 13.15 -0.54
C SER A 211 3.26 12.87 -0.62
N GLY A 212 2.86 11.64 -0.32
CA GLY A 212 1.48 11.18 -0.48
C GLY A 212 1.10 10.78 -1.91
N TYR A 213 2.03 10.83 -2.86
CA TYR A 213 1.83 10.39 -4.24
C TYR A 213 0.59 11.04 -4.90
N LEU A 214 -0.09 10.34 -5.81
CA LEU A 214 -1.33 10.84 -6.42
C LEU A 214 -2.52 10.59 -5.48
N LEU A 215 -2.68 9.34 -5.04
CA LEU A 215 -3.87 8.93 -4.28
C LEU A 215 -4.03 9.75 -2.99
N ASN A 216 -3.04 9.72 -2.11
CA ASN A 216 -3.15 10.41 -0.83
C ASN A 216 -3.16 11.94 -0.97
N SER A 217 -2.57 12.48 -2.06
CA SER A 217 -2.63 13.92 -2.35
C SER A 217 -4.06 14.41 -2.67
N MET A 218 -4.93 13.53 -3.15
CA MET A 218 -6.35 13.81 -3.41
C MET A 218 -7.23 13.37 -2.24
N LEU A 219 -6.97 12.18 -1.70
CA LEU A 219 -7.79 11.56 -0.67
C LEU A 219 -7.75 12.34 0.65
N ILE A 220 -6.56 12.71 1.14
CA ILE A 220 -6.43 13.41 2.43
C ILE A 220 -7.20 14.74 2.44
N PRO A 221 -7.09 15.63 1.44
CA PRO A 221 -7.92 16.83 1.36
C PRO A 221 -9.42 16.53 1.31
N LEU A 222 -9.87 15.50 0.59
CA LEU A 222 -11.27 15.09 0.56
C LEU A 222 -11.77 14.71 1.96
N LEU A 223 -10.99 13.89 2.69
CA LEU A 223 -11.36 13.47 4.05
C LEU A 223 -11.35 14.65 5.03
N PHE A 224 -10.38 15.55 4.91
CA PHE A 224 -10.35 16.78 5.72
C PHE A 224 -11.56 17.68 5.42
N SER A 225 -11.93 17.85 4.17
CA SER A 225 -13.12 18.63 3.79
C SER A 225 -14.39 18.05 4.40
N GLY A 226 -14.57 16.72 4.35
CA GLY A 226 -15.72 16.07 4.99
C GLY A 226 -15.74 16.25 6.51
N LEU A 227 -14.60 15.99 7.17
CA LEU A 227 -14.46 16.18 8.61
C LEU A 227 -14.69 17.65 9.02
N ASP A 228 -14.21 18.61 8.24
CA ASP A 228 -14.37 20.05 8.51
C ASP A 228 -15.83 20.48 8.50
N LEU A 229 -16.59 20.03 7.51
CA LEU A 229 -18.04 20.28 7.47
C LEU A 229 -18.75 19.75 8.71
N TYR A 230 -18.37 18.57 9.18
CA TYR A 230 -18.99 17.96 10.36
C TYR A 230 -18.59 18.64 11.68
N VAL A 231 -17.29 18.89 11.91
CA VAL A 231 -16.83 19.49 13.16
C VAL A 231 -17.23 20.95 13.33
N ASN A 232 -17.53 21.65 12.23
CA ASN A 232 -18.08 23.01 12.24
C ASN A 232 -19.63 23.04 12.28
N GLY A 233 -20.29 21.88 12.38
CA GLY A 233 -21.75 21.79 12.51
C GLY A 233 -22.52 22.15 11.24
N ILE A 234 -21.88 22.08 10.06
CA ILE A 234 -22.53 22.41 8.79
C ILE A 234 -23.50 21.31 8.37
N SER A 235 -23.12 20.03 8.55
CA SER A 235 -23.99 18.90 8.24
C SER A 235 -23.53 17.63 8.99
N ASP A 236 -24.31 16.56 8.87
CA ASP A 236 -24.02 15.23 9.43
C ASP A 236 -23.24 14.34 8.44
N PRO A 237 -22.58 13.26 8.92
CA PRO A 237 -21.80 12.33 8.08
C PRO A 237 -22.59 11.72 6.93
N GLU A 238 -23.85 11.35 7.15
CA GLU A 238 -24.69 10.70 6.14
C GLU A 238 -25.01 11.65 4.98
N SER A 239 -25.39 12.88 5.29
CA SER A 239 -25.70 13.93 4.31
C SER A 239 -24.45 14.31 3.50
N ILE A 240 -23.30 14.43 4.15
CA ILE A 240 -22.02 14.73 3.46
C ILE A 240 -21.63 13.59 2.52
N ASP A 241 -21.72 12.34 2.96
CA ASP A 241 -21.45 11.18 2.13
C ASP A 241 -22.41 11.09 0.94
N LYS A 242 -23.71 11.34 1.15
CA LYS A 242 -24.72 11.39 0.08
C LYS A 242 -24.43 12.50 -0.94
N ALA A 243 -24.07 13.70 -0.47
CA ALA A 243 -23.73 14.79 -1.36
C ALA A 243 -22.56 14.41 -2.29
N TRP A 244 -21.53 13.77 -1.75
CA TRP A 244 -20.38 13.33 -2.53
C TRP A 244 -20.74 12.19 -3.50
N THR A 245 -21.37 11.13 -3.00
CA THR A 245 -21.63 9.92 -3.81
C THR A 245 -22.65 10.19 -4.92
N LEU A 246 -23.75 10.88 -4.61
CA LEU A 246 -24.77 11.18 -5.62
C LEU A 246 -24.33 12.27 -6.60
N GLY A 247 -23.59 13.26 -6.12
CA GLY A 247 -23.11 14.36 -6.95
C GLY A 247 -21.97 13.99 -7.91
N THR A 248 -21.18 12.97 -7.57
CA THR A 248 -19.98 12.59 -8.35
C THR A 248 -20.06 11.19 -8.97
N GLY A 249 -20.98 10.34 -8.52
CA GLY A 249 -20.99 8.91 -8.84
C GLY A 249 -19.94 8.08 -8.10
N ALA A 250 -19.24 8.66 -7.12
CA ALA A 250 -18.23 7.93 -6.34
C ALA A 250 -18.90 6.82 -5.49
N PRO A 251 -18.26 5.64 -5.34
CA PRO A 251 -18.88 4.50 -4.65
C PRO A 251 -18.96 4.70 -3.12
N LYS A 252 -18.14 5.56 -2.55
CA LYS A 252 -18.09 5.87 -1.11
C LYS A 252 -17.86 7.36 -0.89
N GLY A 253 -18.52 7.89 0.14
CA GLY A 253 -18.26 9.23 0.64
C GLY A 253 -17.12 9.26 1.67
N PRO A 254 -16.68 10.47 2.09
CA PRO A 254 -15.53 10.64 2.97
C PRO A 254 -15.64 9.89 4.29
N PHE A 255 -16.82 9.81 4.93
CA PHE A 255 -16.98 9.13 6.22
C PHE A 255 -16.96 7.60 6.09
N LYS A 256 -17.54 7.04 5.03
CA LYS A 256 -17.39 5.60 4.72
C LYS A 256 -15.94 5.24 4.39
N ILE A 257 -15.19 6.14 3.77
CA ILE A 257 -13.77 5.94 3.52
C ILE A 257 -13.00 5.99 4.85
N LEU A 258 -13.27 6.96 5.73
CA LEU A 258 -12.67 7.07 7.06
C LEU A 258 -12.86 5.78 7.88
N ASP A 259 -14.08 5.24 7.90
CA ASP A 259 -14.37 3.97 8.59
C ASP A 259 -13.65 2.77 7.96
N THR A 260 -13.46 2.80 6.63
CA THR A 260 -12.73 1.73 5.91
C THR A 260 -11.22 1.75 6.23
N ILE A 261 -10.58 2.93 6.26
CA ILE A 261 -9.14 3.07 6.57
C ILE A 261 -8.83 2.95 8.06
N GLY A 262 -9.84 3.10 8.90
CA GLY A 262 -9.76 3.09 10.36
C GLY A 262 -9.50 4.48 10.96
N LEU A 263 -10.27 4.82 11.99
CA LEU A 263 -10.24 6.15 12.61
C LEU A 263 -8.91 6.43 13.33
N GLN A 264 -8.20 5.41 13.81
CA GLN A 264 -6.85 5.58 14.37
C GLN A 264 -5.86 6.07 13.30
N THR A 265 -5.94 5.55 12.08
CA THR A 265 -5.11 6.01 10.96
C THR A 265 -5.44 7.44 10.60
N ALA A 266 -6.73 7.78 10.50
CA ALA A 266 -7.19 9.14 10.23
C ALA A 266 -6.71 10.13 11.31
N TYR A 267 -6.80 9.74 12.58
CA TYR A 267 -6.32 10.53 13.71
C TYR A 267 -4.81 10.82 13.62
N ASN A 268 -4.01 9.79 13.33
CA ASN A 268 -2.56 9.97 13.17
C ASN A 268 -2.21 10.93 12.03
N VAL A 269 -2.97 10.91 10.93
CA VAL A 269 -2.79 11.87 9.82
C VAL A 269 -3.18 13.28 10.25
N VAL A 270 -4.31 13.48 10.95
CA VAL A 270 -4.74 14.79 11.46
C VAL A 270 -3.69 15.39 12.41
N LEU A 271 -3.08 14.59 13.28
CA LEU A 271 -2.04 15.03 14.22
C LEU A 271 -0.84 15.70 13.53
N MET A 272 -0.53 15.33 12.29
CA MET A 272 0.55 15.98 11.52
C MET A 272 0.26 17.46 11.22
N TYR A 273 -1.02 17.86 11.22
CA TYR A 273 -1.48 19.19 10.85
C TYR A 273 -1.99 20.04 12.03
N VAL A 274 -2.24 19.47 13.20
CA VAL A 274 -2.78 20.19 14.38
C VAL A 274 -1.88 21.34 14.84
N LYS A 275 -0.57 21.26 14.58
CA LYS A 275 0.38 22.32 14.93
C LYS A 275 0.32 23.54 14.01
N VAL A 276 -0.42 23.49 12.91
CA VAL A 276 -0.62 24.63 12.02
C VAL A 276 -1.46 25.67 12.77
N PRO A 277 -1.00 26.94 12.88
CA PRO A 277 -1.77 28.00 13.53
C PRO A 277 -3.17 28.12 12.90
N SER A 278 -4.21 28.27 13.72
CA SER A 278 -5.61 28.23 13.24
C SER A 278 -5.93 29.28 12.17
N PHE A 279 -5.26 30.44 12.20
CA PHE A 279 -5.47 31.50 11.22
C PHE A 279 -4.79 31.21 9.85
N LEU A 280 -3.89 30.22 9.78
CA LEU A 280 -3.26 29.73 8.54
C LEU A 280 -3.81 28.36 8.11
N ALA A 281 -4.56 27.71 8.99
CA ALA A 281 -5.07 26.37 8.73
C ALA A 281 -6.28 26.44 7.77
N PRO A 282 -6.26 25.70 6.65
CA PRO A 282 -7.41 25.65 5.73
C PRO A 282 -8.60 24.88 6.31
N TYR A 283 -8.41 24.14 7.41
CA TYR A 283 -9.42 23.30 8.07
C TYR A 283 -9.32 23.39 9.59
N ASN A 284 -10.39 23.04 10.28
CA ASN A 284 -10.45 22.98 11.75
C ASN A 284 -9.78 21.69 12.29
N PHE A 285 -8.46 21.57 12.14
CA PHE A 285 -7.71 20.38 12.57
C PHE A 285 -7.85 20.05 14.06
N LYS A 286 -8.00 21.07 14.94
CA LYS A 286 -8.23 20.84 16.37
C LYS A 286 -9.61 20.25 16.65
N GLY A 287 -10.62 20.66 15.90
CA GLY A 287 -11.95 20.05 15.96
C GLY A 287 -11.93 18.61 15.50
N MET A 288 -11.22 18.32 14.39
CA MET A 288 -11.07 16.96 13.86
C MET A 288 -10.31 16.04 14.84
N GLU A 289 -9.21 16.53 15.42
CA GLU A 289 -8.46 15.80 16.45
C GLU A 289 -9.36 15.39 17.62
N LYS A 290 -10.10 16.35 18.18
CA LYS A 290 -11.02 16.12 19.30
C LYS A 290 -12.12 15.13 18.94
N LEU A 291 -12.69 15.26 17.74
CA LEU A 291 -13.74 14.38 17.25
C LEU A 291 -13.22 12.93 17.13
N LEU A 292 -12.13 12.73 16.39
CA LEU A 292 -11.59 11.41 16.14
C LEU A 292 -11.12 10.74 17.43
N LYS A 293 -10.46 11.51 18.32
CA LYS A 293 -10.08 10.99 19.64
C LYS A 293 -11.29 10.51 20.44
N LYS A 294 -12.41 11.23 20.45
CA LYS A 294 -13.65 10.81 21.12
C LYS A 294 -14.13 9.44 20.58
N TYR A 295 -14.19 9.27 19.26
CA TYR A 295 -14.61 8.00 18.66
C TYR A 295 -13.66 6.84 19.04
N ILE A 296 -12.34 7.10 19.01
CA ILE A 296 -11.32 6.11 19.40
C ILE A 296 -11.47 5.71 20.87
N ASP A 297 -11.63 6.69 21.77
CA ASP A 297 -11.80 6.45 23.22
C ASP A 297 -13.10 5.67 23.52
N GLU A 298 -14.14 5.78 22.67
CA GLU A 298 -15.38 4.99 22.71
C GLU A 298 -15.23 3.59 22.06
N GLY A 299 -14.06 3.22 21.54
CA GLY A 299 -13.80 1.94 20.85
C GLY A 299 -14.36 1.85 19.43
N LYS A 300 -14.83 2.97 18.87
CA LYS A 300 -15.37 3.07 17.51
C LYS A 300 -14.25 3.35 16.53
N LEU A 301 -13.62 2.29 16.04
CA LEU A 301 -12.43 2.40 15.19
C LEU A 301 -12.74 2.31 13.68
N GLY A 302 -13.99 2.18 13.30
CA GLY A 302 -14.45 1.98 11.92
C GLY A 302 -14.92 0.55 11.66
N MET A 303 -14.87 0.12 10.41
CA MET A 303 -15.35 -1.21 9.98
C MET A 303 -14.71 -2.36 10.77
N SER A 304 -13.43 -2.28 11.10
CA SER A 304 -12.70 -3.34 11.82
C SER A 304 -13.23 -3.60 13.23
N SER A 305 -13.82 -2.60 13.88
CA SER A 305 -14.45 -2.73 15.20
C SER A 305 -15.96 -2.94 15.15
N GLY A 306 -16.57 -2.93 13.94
CA GLY A 306 -18.02 -2.99 13.73
C GLY A 306 -18.74 -1.65 13.91
N GLU A 307 -18.07 -0.62 14.35
CA GLU A 307 -18.65 0.74 14.48
C GLU A 307 -17.56 1.82 14.27
N GLY A 308 -17.91 2.86 13.55
CA GLY A 308 -17.18 4.09 13.36
C GLY A 308 -18.16 5.24 13.28
N PHE A 309 -18.13 6.01 12.18
CA PHE A 309 -19.20 6.96 11.87
C PHE A 309 -20.51 6.25 11.52
N TYR A 310 -20.39 5.00 11.06
CA TYR A 310 -21.51 4.11 10.77
C TYR A 310 -21.40 2.82 11.60
N LYS A 311 -22.52 2.06 11.66
CA LYS A 311 -22.55 0.70 12.19
C LYS A 311 -22.42 -0.30 11.05
N TYR A 312 -21.70 -1.37 11.30
CA TYR A 312 -21.43 -2.45 10.34
C TYR A 312 -21.84 -3.77 10.98
N ASP A 313 -22.62 -4.55 10.27
CA ASP A 313 -22.90 -5.92 10.66
C ASP A 313 -21.61 -6.73 10.59
N LYS A 314 -21.38 -7.54 11.62
CA LYS A 314 -20.20 -8.41 11.73
C LYS A 314 -20.37 -9.67 10.92
#